data_feac30cdf6acc1e7826d3658e77a39e0
#
_entry.id   feac30cdf6acc1e7826d3658e77a39e0
#
_cell.length_a   1.000
_cell.length_b   1.000
_cell.length_c   1.000
_cell.angle_alpha   90.00
_cell.angle_beta   90.00
_cell.angle_gamma   90.00
#
_symmetry.space_group_name_H-M   'P 1'
#
loop_
_entity.id
_entity.type
_entity.pdbx_description
1 polymer ?
#
loop_
_entity_poly.entity_id
_entity_poly.type
_entity_poly.pdbx_seq_one_letter_code
_entity_poly.pdbx_strand_id
1 'polypeptide(L)'
;MLFKGRIATFALFIIAATFSTLKLNGAHLVGGEITYTCSGSNSYEIKLRIYRDCNGNGAAFDQSVNFTIFDDQGNILFNPSVSKGATVQVPAATGNPCLTTPPNICTEYAEYIHTISLPARVGGYTISYQRCCRNATIANIVSSGKGNTYTIQIPSMDNCNSTPQFTTVPPIVLCKSDVLNIDASAIDTNGDSLFYEFCDILNGGSSFNASPNPSDPPPYTSIPFIS
;
A
#
# COMPACT_ATOMS: atom_id res chain seq x y z
N MET A 1 58.53 9.44 21.23
CA MET A 1 57.29 8.83 21.76
C MET A 1 56.05 9.59 21.26
N LEU A 2 55.94 9.88 19.95
CA LEU A 2 54.96 10.81 19.36
C LEU A 2 54.22 10.23 18.14
N PHE A 3 54.27 8.92 17.92
CA PHE A 3 53.65 8.28 16.74
C PHE A 3 52.37 7.46 17.03
N LYS A 4 52.03 7.17 18.29
CA LYS A 4 50.86 6.34 18.65
C LYS A 4 49.52 7.10 18.68
N GLY A 5 49.55 8.44 18.81
CA GLY A 5 48.31 9.22 18.90
C GLY A 5 47.63 9.51 17.56
N ARG A 6 48.38 9.57 16.47
CA ARG A 6 47.84 9.94 15.14
C ARG A 6 47.10 8.81 14.42
N ILE A 7 47.46 7.55 14.68
CA ILE A 7 46.85 6.40 14.06
C ILE A 7 45.44 6.14 14.68
N ALA A 8 45.28 6.35 15.99
CA ALA A 8 44.00 6.19 16.67
C ALA A 8 42.98 7.23 16.23
N THR A 9 43.39 8.48 15.96
CA THR A 9 42.48 9.55 15.48
C THR A 9 42.05 9.32 14.03
N PHE A 10 42.90 8.76 13.19
CA PHE A 10 42.56 8.43 11.81
C PHE A 10 41.60 7.23 11.72
N ALA A 11 41.79 6.21 12.57
CA ALA A 11 40.90 5.06 12.65
C ALA A 11 39.47 5.45 13.15
N LEU A 12 39.40 6.40 14.07
CA LEU A 12 38.10 6.89 14.57
C LEU A 12 37.34 7.70 13.50
N PHE A 13 38.03 8.44 12.64
CA PHE A 13 37.42 9.17 11.52
C PHE A 13 36.90 8.25 10.41
N ILE A 14 37.62 7.14 10.13
CA ILE A 14 37.18 6.15 9.12
C ILE A 14 35.95 5.39 9.60
N ILE A 15 35.86 5.06 10.90
CA ILE A 15 34.67 4.38 11.46
C ILE A 15 33.43 5.31 11.48
N ALA A 16 33.63 6.61 11.71
CA ALA A 16 32.53 7.59 11.65
C ALA A 16 32.02 7.83 10.22
N ALA A 17 32.85 7.64 9.19
CA ALA A 17 32.45 7.83 7.79
C ALA A 17 31.64 6.66 7.20
N THR A 18 31.61 5.50 7.85
CA THR A 18 30.88 4.31 7.35
C THR A 18 29.41 4.23 7.83
N PHE A 19 28.98 5.14 8.70
CA PHE A 19 27.56 5.31 9.05
C PHE A 19 26.85 6.31 8.10
N SER A 20 27.12 6.21 6.81
CA SER A 20 26.23 6.83 5.82
C SER A 20 24.93 6.06 5.84
N THR A 21 23.92 6.60 6.52
CA THR A 21 22.55 6.08 6.45
C THR A 21 22.12 6.10 4.98
N LEU A 22 22.11 4.95 4.34
CA LEU A 22 21.45 4.77 3.06
C LEU A 22 19.99 5.16 3.26
N LYS A 23 19.63 6.38 2.89
CA LYS A 23 18.23 6.77 2.77
C LYS A 23 17.65 5.93 1.64
N LEU A 24 16.97 4.85 1.96
CA LEU A 24 16.13 4.15 1.00
C LEU A 24 15.00 5.12 0.62
N ASN A 25 15.18 5.82 -0.49
CA ASN A 25 14.12 6.61 -1.09
C ASN A 25 13.11 5.64 -1.74
N GLY A 26 12.19 5.11 -0.94
CA GLY A 26 11.12 4.23 -1.42
C GLY A 26 9.90 4.99 -1.96
N ALA A 27 10.10 6.13 -2.61
CA ALA A 27 9.01 7.05 -2.98
C ALA A 27 8.42 6.74 -4.36
N HIS A 28 7.71 5.62 -4.53
CA HIS A 28 7.12 5.26 -5.83
C HIS A 28 5.73 4.62 -5.75
N LEU A 29 5.17 4.49 -4.56
CA LEU A 29 3.81 3.97 -4.43
C LEU A 29 2.81 5.00 -4.91
N VAL A 30 2.01 4.64 -5.90
CA VAL A 30 0.95 5.51 -6.45
C VAL A 30 -0.41 5.17 -5.88
N GLY A 31 -0.61 3.95 -5.40
CA GLY A 31 -1.87 3.53 -4.80
C GLY A 31 -1.90 2.04 -4.50
N GLY A 32 -3.06 1.56 -4.10
CA GLY A 32 -3.32 0.15 -3.85
C GLY A 32 -4.69 -0.06 -3.23
N GLU A 33 -5.07 -1.31 -3.17
CA GLU A 33 -6.33 -1.76 -2.57
C GLU A 33 -6.11 -3.06 -1.81
N ILE A 34 -6.92 -3.28 -0.78
CA ILE A 34 -7.00 -4.55 -0.09
C ILE A 34 -8.46 -5.01 -0.11
N THR A 35 -8.68 -6.24 -0.51
CA THR A 35 -10.00 -6.85 -0.64
C THR A 35 -10.01 -8.23 0.00
N TYR A 36 -11.19 -8.76 0.30
CA TYR A 36 -11.34 -10.15 0.69
C TYR A 36 -12.54 -10.80 -0.02
N THR A 37 -12.42 -12.09 -0.23
CA THR A 37 -13.50 -12.94 -0.72
C THR A 37 -13.75 -14.06 0.28
N CYS A 38 -14.99 -14.22 0.72
CA CYS A 38 -15.37 -15.34 1.55
C CYS A 38 -15.67 -16.56 0.68
N SER A 39 -15.03 -17.70 1.00
CA SER A 39 -15.22 -18.98 0.32
C SER A 39 -16.10 -19.96 1.10
N GLY A 40 -16.76 -19.48 2.17
CA GLY A 40 -17.55 -20.32 3.10
C GLY A 40 -16.70 -20.91 4.24
N SER A 41 -17.37 -21.47 5.23
CA SER A 41 -16.73 -22.15 6.37
C SER A 41 -15.63 -21.36 7.05
N ASN A 42 -15.82 -20.04 7.22
CA ASN A 42 -14.83 -19.12 7.80
C ASN A 42 -13.51 -19.00 7.01
N SER A 43 -13.50 -19.39 5.75
CA SER A 43 -12.34 -19.26 4.86
C SER A 43 -12.38 -17.97 4.07
N TYR A 44 -11.35 -17.17 4.13
CA TYR A 44 -11.21 -15.87 3.47
C TYR A 44 -9.94 -15.82 2.63
N GLU A 45 -10.09 -15.48 1.35
CA GLU A 45 -8.98 -15.08 0.50
C GLU A 45 -8.81 -13.57 0.61
N ILE A 46 -7.68 -13.13 1.14
CA ILE A 46 -7.30 -11.73 1.27
C ILE A 46 -6.35 -11.40 0.14
N LYS A 47 -6.65 -10.34 -0.61
CA LYS A 47 -5.84 -9.86 -1.73
C LYS A 47 -5.45 -8.41 -1.51
N LEU A 48 -4.15 -8.15 -1.47
CA LEU A 48 -3.57 -6.82 -1.51
C LEU A 48 -2.98 -6.59 -2.89
N ARG A 49 -3.40 -5.52 -3.58
CA ARG A 49 -2.81 -5.06 -4.84
C ARG A 49 -2.16 -3.69 -4.62
N ILE A 50 -0.90 -3.56 -4.98
CA ILE A 50 -0.15 -2.32 -4.83
C ILE A 50 0.33 -1.87 -6.20
N TYR A 51 0.18 -0.58 -6.48
CA TYR A 51 0.62 0.07 -7.71
C TYR A 51 1.86 0.92 -7.45
N ARG A 52 2.82 0.90 -8.37
CA ARG A 52 3.99 1.77 -8.34
C ARG A 52 4.30 2.38 -9.71
N ASP A 53 4.99 3.51 -9.68
CA ASP A 53 5.67 4.06 -10.84
C ASP A 53 6.94 3.24 -11.10
N CYS A 54 7.06 2.67 -12.30
CA CYS A 54 8.21 1.85 -12.71
C CYS A 54 9.28 2.64 -13.52
N ASN A 55 9.05 3.90 -13.85
CA ASN A 55 10.06 4.74 -14.52
C ASN A 55 11.08 5.36 -13.55
N GLY A 56 10.81 5.34 -12.27
CA GLY A 56 11.68 5.93 -11.26
C GLY A 56 12.76 4.95 -10.75
N ASN A 57 13.79 5.51 -10.08
CA ASN A 57 14.82 4.74 -9.38
C ASN A 57 14.34 4.19 -8.03
N GLY A 58 13.04 3.95 -7.87
CA GLY A 58 12.46 3.50 -6.62
C GLY A 58 12.62 2.02 -6.35
N ALA A 59 12.38 1.67 -5.09
CA ALA A 59 12.44 0.28 -4.65
C ALA A 59 11.47 -0.59 -5.43
N ALA A 60 11.91 -1.81 -5.78
CA ALA A 60 11.02 -2.85 -6.29
C ALA A 60 9.94 -3.20 -5.26
N PHE A 61 8.91 -3.91 -5.69
CA PHE A 61 7.96 -4.51 -4.76
C PHE A 61 8.66 -5.46 -3.78
N ASP A 62 8.21 -5.45 -2.54
CA ASP A 62 8.70 -6.40 -1.54
C ASP A 62 8.43 -7.84 -2.00
N GLN A 63 9.38 -8.75 -1.80
CA GLN A 63 9.21 -10.17 -2.19
C GLN A 63 8.16 -10.88 -1.32
N SER A 64 7.95 -10.37 -0.12
CA SER A 64 6.86 -10.80 0.76
C SER A 64 6.39 -9.61 1.61
N VAL A 65 5.13 -9.66 2.02
CA VAL A 65 4.49 -8.71 2.94
C VAL A 65 3.88 -9.48 4.11
N ASN A 66 3.66 -8.80 5.23
CA ASN A 66 2.93 -9.39 6.34
C ASN A 66 1.54 -8.77 6.45
N PHE A 67 0.51 -9.60 6.47
CA PHE A 67 -0.84 -9.15 6.79
C PHE A 67 -1.04 -9.21 8.30
N THR A 68 -1.07 -8.05 8.94
CA THR A 68 -1.37 -8.01 10.37
C THR A 68 -2.88 -8.01 10.57
N ILE A 69 -3.37 -8.99 11.31
CA ILE A 69 -4.80 -9.19 11.58
C ILE A 69 -5.06 -8.90 13.05
N PHE A 70 -5.91 -7.91 13.28
CA PHE A 70 -6.26 -7.42 14.60
C PHE A 70 -7.68 -7.82 14.98
N ASP A 71 -7.93 -7.88 16.28
CA ASP A 71 -9.29 -7.86 16.82
C ASP A 71 -9.85 -6.42 16.89
N ASP A 72 -11.08 -6.30 17.36
CA ASP A 72 -11.78 -5.02 17.57
C ASP A 72 -11.15 -4.12 18.63
N GLN A 73 -10.21 -4.65 19.42
CA GLN A 73 -9.46 -3.90 20.45
C GLN A 73 -8.06 -3.53 19.99
N GLY A 74 -7.68 -3.90 18.74
CA GLY A 74 -6.35 -3.65 18.19
C GLY A 74 -5.27 -4.64 18.66
N ASN A 75 -5.65 -5.77 19.27
CA ASN A 75 -4.69 -6.82 19.60
C ASN A 75 -4.38 -7.64 18.35
N ILE A 76 -3.10 -8.00 18.17
CA ILE A 76 -2.66 -8.80 17.04
C ILE A 76 -3.06 -10.26 17.28
N LEU A 77 -3.81 -10.82 16.35
CA LEU A 77 -4.21 -12.23 16.35
C LEU A 77 -3.33 -13.09 15.44
N PHE A 78 -3.02 -12.57 14.25
CA PHE A 78 -2.22 -13.26 13.24
C PHE A 78 -1.34 -12.24 12.50
N ASN A 79 -0.22 -12.71 11.95
CA ASN A 79 0.69 -11.90 11.14
C ASN A 79 1.39 -12.75 10.06
N PRO A 80 0.61 -13.41 9.16
CA PRO A 80 1.18 -14.28 8.14
C PRO A 80 2.03 -13.49 7.13
N SER A 81 3.14 -14.11 6.72
CA SER A 81 3.96 -13.64 5.61
C SER A 81 3.40 -14.17 4.29
N VAL A 82 3.23 -13.28 3.32
CA VAL A 82 2.58 -13.54 2.04
C VAL A 82 3.53 -13.21 0.91
N SER A 83 3.84 -14.17 0.08
CA SER A 83 4.75 -14.00 -1.05
C SER A 83 4.11 -13.17 -2.18
N LYS A 84 4.96 -12.42 -2.86
CA LYS A 84 4.58 -11.63 -4.03
C LYS A 84 4.18 -12.54 -5.19
N GLY A 85 3.05 -12.25 -5.83
CA GLY A 85 2.67 -12.81 -7.12
C GLY A 85 3.43 -12.20 -8.30
N ALA A 86 2.92 -12.39 -9.49
CA ALA A 86 3.48 -11.78 -10.69
C ALA A 86 3.41 -10.24 -10.62
N THR A 87 4.39 -9.57 -11.23
CA THR A 87 4.32 -8.14 -11.50
C THR A 87 3.70 -7.95 -12.87
N VAL A 88 2.69 -7.09 -12.95
CA VAL A 88 1.93 -6.82 -14.17
C VAL A 88 1.98 -5.35 -14.50
N GLN A 89 2.33 -5.02 -15.74
CA GLN A 89 2.29 -3.65 -16.22
C GLN A 89 0.86 -3.23 -16.53
N VAL A 90 0.45 -2.06 -16.05
CA VAL A 90 -0.85 -1.46 -16.37
C VAL A 90 -0.77 -0.87 -17.77
N PRO A 91 -1.64 -1.27 -18.70
CA PRO A 91 -1.68 -0.65 -20.04
C PRO A 91 -1.95 0.86 -19.92
N ALA A 92 -1.17 1.66 -20.62
CA ALA A 92 -1.36 3.11 -20.68
C ALA A 92 -2.54 3.46 -21.61
N ALA A 93 -3.73 2.93 -21.29
CA ALA A 93 -4.95 3.27 -22.01
C ALA A 93 -5.36 4.71 -21.64
N THR A 94 -5.43 5.57 -22.63
CA THR A 94 -5.80 6.98 -22.45
C THR A 94 -7.30 7.20 -22.41
N GLY A 95 -8.11 6.23 -22.86
CA GLY A 95 -9.57 6.38 -23.01
C GLY A 95 -9.98 7.48 -23.99
N ASN A 96 -9.03 8.27 -24.48
CA ASN A 96 -9.25 9.38 -25.41
C ASN A 96 -8.35 9.20 -26.64
N PRO A 97 -8.90 9.04 -27.85
CA PRO A 97 -8.13 8.82 -29.07
C PRO A 97 -7.22 9.99 -29.48
N CYS A 98 -7.46 11.17 -28.91
CA CYS A 98 -6.64 12.37 -29.14
C CYS A 98 -5.42 12.47 -28.17
N LEU A 99 -5.34 11.60 -27.18
CA LEU A 99 -4.22 11.56 -26.24
C LEU A 99 -3.14 10.61 -26.73
N THR A 100 -1.97 11.16 -27.02
CA THR A 100 -0.75 10.35 -27.18
C THR A 100 -0.18 10.09 -25.80
N THR A 101 -0.02 8.83 -25.43
CA THR A 101 0.61 8.46 -24.15
C THR A 101 2.03 9.04 -24.10
N PRO A 102 2.38 9.85 -23.11
CA PRO A 102 3.74 10.31 -22.94
C PRO A 102 4.72 9.12 -22.82
N PRO A 103 5.91 9.18 -23.43
CA PRO A 103 6.83 8.04 -23.52
C PRO A 103 7.39 7.58 -22.17
N ASN A 104 7.23 8.39 -21.12
CA ASN A 104 7.81 8.15 -19.80
C ASN A 104 6.78 7.76 -18.74
N ILE A 105 5.63 7.19 -19.14
CA ILE A 105 4.64 6.68 -18.19
C ILE A 105 4.80 5.18 -18.07
N CYS A 106 5.04 4.74 -16.85
CA CYS A 106 5.10 3.33 -16.51
C CYS A 106 4.42 3.11 -15.16
N THR A 107 3.33 2.35 -15.16
CA THR A 107 2.68 1.91 -13.93
C THR A 107 2.62 0.39 -13.94
N GLU A 108 3.01 -0.22 -12.85
CA GLU A 108 2.89 -1.66 -12.66
C GLU A 108 2.26 -1.96 -11.31
N TYR A 109 1.67 -3.15 -11.17
CA TYR A 109 1.17 -3.63 -9.89
C TYR A 109 1.70 -5.02 -9.58
N ALA A 110 1.69 -5.34 -8.28
CA ALA A 110 1.86 -6.69 -7.77
C ALA A 110 0.71 -7.03 -6.83
N GLU A 111 0.36 -8.31 -6.81
CA GLU A 111 -0.64 -8.86 -5.91
C GLU A 111 0.02 -9.76 -4.86
N TYR A 112 -0.56 -9.72 -3.65
CA TYR A 112 -0.23 -10.61 -2.54
C TYR A 112 -1.54 -11.25 -2.09
N ILE A 113 -1.63 -12.57 -2.22
CA ILE A 113 -2.87 -13.32 -1.99
C ILE A 113 -2.62 -14.34 -0.88
N HIS A 114 -3.51 -14.35 0.11
CA HIS A 114 -3.42 -15.26 1.23
C HIS A 114 -4.80 -15.78 1.64
N THR A 115 -4.94 -17.09 1.74
CA THR A 115 -6.15 -17.71 2.28
C THR A 115 -5.96 -18.04 3.75
N ILE A 116 -6.88 -17.59 4.57
CA ILE A 116 -6.84 -17.80 6.02
C ILE A 116 -8.22 -18.22 6.54
N SER A 117 -8.23 -19.06 7.56
CA SER A 117 -9.43 -19.38 8.31
C SER A 117 -9.57 -18.43 9.49
N LEU A 118 -10.67 -17.67 9.53
CA LEU A 118 -10.99 -16.72 10.58
C LEU A 118 -12.32 -17.13 11.21
N PRO A 119 -12.32 -17.73 12.42
CA PRO A 119 -13.53 -18.11 13.11
C PRO A 119 -14.46 -16.92 13.34
N ALA A 120 -15.77 -17.17 13.38
CA ALA A 120 -16.75 -16.12 13.73
C ALA A 120 -16.37 -15.46 15.06
N ARG A 121 -16.34 -14.14 15.07
CA ARG A 121 -15.93 -13.33 16.22
C ARG A 121 -16.80 -12.08 16.35
N VAL A 122 -17.26 -11.81 17.55
CA VAL A 122 -17.89 -10.51 17.87
C VAL A 122 -16.85 -9.42 17.66
N GLY A 123 -17.22 -8.31 17.00
CA GLY A 123 -16.31 -7.23 16.63
C GLY A 123 -15.55 -7.48 15.33
N GLY A 124 -15.53 -8.69 14.80
CA GLY A 124 -14.89 -9.02 13.53
C GLY A 124 -13.36 -8.95 13.57
N TYR A 125 -12.76 -8.60 12.42
CA TYR A 125 -11.32 -8.49 12.23
C TYR A 125 -10.97 -7.24 11.44
N THR A 126 -9.84 -6.62 11.78
CA THR A 126 -9.20 -5.61 10.94
C THR A 126 -7.91 -6.19 10.37
N ILE A 127 -7.76 -6.14 9.05
CA ILE A 127 -6.56 -6.59 8.35
C ILE A 127 -5.84 -5.38 7.82
N SER A 128 -4.52 -5.32 8.01
CA SER A 128 -3.73 -4.15 7.65
C SER A 128 -2.37 -4.54 7.10
N TYR A 129 -1.91 -3.74 6.14
CA TYR A 129 -0.55 -3.68 5.66
C TYR A 129 -0.12 -2.21 5.52
N GLN A 130 1.10 -1.90 5.94
CA GLN A 130 1.64 -0.54 5.90
C GLN A 130 2.94 -0.49 5.09
N ARG A 131 3.07 0.54 4.26
CA ARG A 131 4.28 0.73 3.42
C ARG A 131 4.56 2.21 3.15
N CYS A 132 5.75 2.65 3.43
CA CYS A 132 6.31 3.92 2.98
C CYS A 132 7.07 3.72 1.65
N CYS A 133 7.21 4.67 0.78
CA CYS A 133 6.70 6.02 0.86
C CYS A 133 5.89 6.31 -0.42
N ARG A 134 4.95 7.24 -0.32
CA ARG A 134 4.15 7.71 -1.46
C ARG A 134 5.03 8.39 -2.48
N ASN A 135 4.60 8.36 -3.74
CA ASN A 135 5.26 9.09 -4.81
C ASN A 135 5.33 10.59 -4.47
N ALA A 136 6.54 11.15 -4.53
CA ALA A 136 6.80 12.55 -4.20
C ALA A 136 6.17 13.54 -5.20
N THR A 137 5.72 13.05 -6.37
CA THR A 137 5.05 13.90 -7.38
C THR A 137 3.57 14.14 -7.10
N ILE A 138 2.98 13.50 -6.07
CA ILE A 138 1.61 13.76 -5.65
C ILE A 138 1.56 15.18 -5.07
N ALA A 139 0.85 16.08 -5.75
CA ALA A 139 0.88 17.51 -5.44
C ALA A 139 -0.21 17.95 -4.45
N ASN A 140 -1.29 17.19 -4.31
CA ASN A 140 -2.46 17.55 -3.51
C ASN A 140 -2.42 16.99 -2.07
N ILE A 141 -1.28 16.50 -1.63
CA ILE A 141 -1.03 16.09 -0.24
C ILE A 141 0.41 16.40 0.16
N VAL A 142 0.67 16.49 1.46
CA VAL A 142 2.06 16.49 1.96
C VAL A 142 2.59 15.06 1.90
N SER A 143 3.19 14.68 0.75
CA SER A 143 3.59 13.29 0.47
C SER A 143 4.96 12.91 1.02
N SER A 144 5.84 13.89 1.28
CA SER A 144 7.22 13.64 1.73
C SER A 144 7.27 12.86 3.04
N GLY A 145 7.86 11.67 2.99
CA GLY A 145 8.02 10.80 4.14
C GLY A 145 6.74 10.16 4.66
N LYS A 146 5.61 10.37 3.98
CA LYS A 146 4.32 9.74 4.31
C LYS A 146 4.18 8.41 3.59
N GLY A 147 3.64 7.43 4.31
CA GLY A 147 3.37 6.11 3.75
C GLY A 147 1.89 5.86 3.49
N ASN A 148 1.56 4.60 3.32
CA ASN A 148 0.21 4.10 3.07
C ASN A 148 -0.17 3.08 4.13
N THR A 149 -1.41 3.14 4.59
CA THR A 149 -2.07 2.02 5.27
C THR A 149 -3.15 1.49 4.34
N TYR A 150 -3.03 0.22 3.99
CA TYR A 150 -4.06 -0.54 3.31
C TYR A 150 -4.77 -1.36 4.39
N THR A 151 -6.04 -1.11 4.59
CA THR A 151 -6.80 -1.76 5.66
C THR A 151 -8.19 -2.13 5.19
N ILE A 152 -8.71 -3.23 5.75
CA ILE A 152 -10.06 -3.69 5.51
C ILE A 152 -10.62 -4.31 6.77
N GLN A 153 -11.93 -4.18 6.96
CA GLN A 153 -12.64 -4.81 8.06
C GLN A 153 -13.47 -5.98 7.56
N ILE A 154 -13.29 -7.13 8.19
CA ILE A 154 -14.24 -8.24 8.08
C ILE A 154 -15.17 -8.09 9.27
N PRO A 155 -16.46 -7.77 9.04
CA PRO A 155 -17.40 -7.53 10.14
C PRO A 155 -17.65 -8.79 10.97
N SER A 156 -18.35 -8.63 12.10
CA SER A 156 -18.82 -9.77 12.90
C SER A 156 -19.60 -10.73 12.02
N MET A 157 -19.21 -12.01 12.04
CA MET A 157 -19.48 -12.93 10.94
C MET A 157 -20.64 -13.84 11.23
N ASP A 158 -21.83 -13.38 10.91
CA ASP A 158 -22.99 -14.26 10.79
C ASP A 158 -23.24 -14.70 9.33
N ASN A 159 -22.66 -13.98 8.37
CA ASN A 159 -22.80 -14.24 6.93
C ASN A 159 -21.44 -14.21 6.23
N CYS A 160 -21.24 -15.11 5.27
CA CYS A 160 -20.08 -15.14 4.40
C CYS A 160 -20.20 -14.01 3.37
N ASN A 161 -19.73 -12.82 3.73
CA ASN A 161 -19.70 -11.65 2.85
C ASN A 161 -18.32 -11.45 2.23
N SER A 162 -18.24 -10.74 1.12
CA SER A 162 -17.02 -10.40 0.38
C SER A 162 -17.01 -8.90 0.12
N THR A 163 -15.83 -8.32 -0.10
CA THR A 163 -15.76 -6.92 -0.51
C THR A 163 -16.22 -6.72 -1.94
N PRO A 164 -16.90 -5.59 -2.25
CA PRO A 164 -17.14 -5.20 -3.63
C PRO A 164 -15.83 -5.01 -4.38
N GLN A 165 -15.87 -5.19 -5.69
CA GLN A 165 -14.70 -5.05 -6.56
C GLN A 165 -15.00 -4.04 -7.67
N PHE A 166 -14.11 -3.06 -7.86
CA PHE A 166 -14.19 -2.14 -8.99
C PHE A 166 -14.06 -2.91 -10.31
N THR A 167 -14.90 -2.55 -11.29
CA THR A 167 -14.94 -3.21 -12.59
C THR A 167 -13.89 -2.70 -13.55
N THR A 168 -13.40 -1.48 -13.32
CA THR A 168 -12.44 -0.80 -14.19
C THR A 168 -11.24 -0.26 -13.40
N VAL A 169 -10.09 -0.22 -14.05
CA VAL A 169 -8.91 0.47 -13.53
C VAL A 169 -8.99 1.93 -14.00
N PRO A 170 -8.83 2.92 -13.12
CA PRO A 170 -8.82 4.31 -13.52
C PRO A 170 -7.75 4.60 -14.59
N PRO A 171 -8.00 5.53 -15.52
CA PRO A 171 -7.01 5.91 -16.52
C PRO A 171 -5.77 6.49 -15.84
N ILE A 172 -4.58 6.03 -16.24
CA ILE A 172 -3.30 6.48 -15.69
C ILE A 172 -2.78 7.78 -16.32
N VAL A 173 -3.46 8.27 -17.35
CA VAL A 173 -3.14 9.51 -18.06
C VAL A 173 -4.41 10.33 -18.23
N LEU A 174 -4.34 11.58 -17.82
CA LEU A 174 -5.46 12.53 -17.91
C LEU A 174 -5.02 13.80 -18.59
N CYS A 175 -5.91 14.43 -19.37
CA CYS A 175 -5.70 15.77 -19.90
C CYS A 175 -5.86 16.83 -18.81
N LYS A 176 -4.89 17.73 -18.73
CA LYS A 176 -5.03 18.91 -17.88
C LYS A 176 -6.16 19.80 -18.44
N SER A 177 -7.05 20.25 -17.59
CA SER A 177 -8.19 21.11 -17.92
C SER A 177 -9.34 20.43 -18.70
N ASP A 178 -9.31 19.13 -18.84
CA ASP A 178 -10.45 18.38 -19.36
C ASP A 178 -11.35 17.91 -18.20
N VAL A 179 -12.62 17.65 -18.50
CA VAL A 179 -13.56 17.10 -17.52
C VAL A 179 -13.15 15.66 -17.24
N LEU A 180 -12.82 15.39 -15.98
CA LEU A 180 -12.52 14.04 -15.53
C LEU A 180 -13.81 13.24 -15.36
N ASN A 181 -13.99 12.22 -16.19
CA ASN A 181 -15.06 11.24 -16.05
C ASN A 181 -14.45 9.87 -15.78
N ILE A 182 -14.62 9.38 -14.57
CA ILE A 182 -14.14 8.07 -14.12
C ILE A 182 -15.33 7.17 -13.86
N ASP A 183 -15.35 6.01 -14.51
CA ASP A 183 -16.26 4.93 -14.13
C ASP A 183 -15.77 4.27 -12.84
N ALA A 184 -16.46 4.57 -11.74
CA ALA A 184 -16.21 3.99 -10.43
C ALA A 184 -17.19 2.86 -10.10
N SER A 185 -17.80 2.24 -11.11
CA SER A 185 -18.71 1.11 -10.87
C SER A 185 -18.00 -0.06 -10.21
N ALA A 186 -18.68 -0.71 -9.28
CA ALA A 186 -18.23 -1.90 -8.59
C ALA A 186 -19.32 -2.96 -8.58
N ILE A 187 -18.91 -4.22 -8.48
CA ILE A 187 -19.77 -5.37 -8.36
C ILE A 187 -19.58 -5.97 -6.97
N ASP A 188 -20.71 -6.18 -6.28
CA ASP A 188 -20.77 -6.97 -5.07
C ASP A 188 -21.30 -8.37 -5.41
N THR A 189 -20.51 -9.41 -5.08
CA THR A 189 -20.84 -10.80 -5.40
C THR A 189 -21.94 -11.37 -4.52
N ASN A 190 -22.22 -10.74 -3.38
CA ASN A 190 -23.28 -11.13 -2.45
C ASN A 190 -24.60 -10.40 -2.72
N GLY A 191 -24.57 -9.38 -3.60
CA GLY A 191 -25.73 -8.59 -3.98
C GLY A 191 -26.07 -7.48 -3.00
N ASP A 192 -25.10 -7.05 -2.21
CA ASP A 192 -25.27 -5.95 -1.26
C ASP A 192 -25.40 -4.60 -1.97
N SER A 193 -26.12 -3.68 -1.35
CA SER A 193 -26.23 -2.30 -1.83
C SER A 193 -24.92 -1.57 -1.60
N LEU A 194 -24.40 -0.90 -2.64
CA LEU A 194 -23.14 -0.18 -2.58
C LEU A 194 -23.37 1.30 -2.31
N PHE A 195 -22.55 1.86 -1.43
CA PHE A 195 -22.44 3.28 -1.15
C PHE A 195 -21.04 3.76 -1.48
N TYR A 196 -20.92 4.95 -2.10
CA TYR A 196 -19.65 5.53 -2.52
C TYR A 196 -19.41 6.85 -1.79
N GLU A 197 -18.23 7.00 -1.23
CA GLU A 197 -17.80 8.24 -0.60
C GLU A 197 -16.31 8.49 -0.83
N PHE A 198 -15.90 9.75 -0.77
CA PHE A 198 -14.49 10.12 -0.68
C PHE A 198 -14.04 10.07 0.77
N CYS A 199 -12.94 9.41 1.03
CA CYS A 199 -12.34 9.35 2.36
C CYS A 199 -10.89 9.84 2.33
N ASP A 200 -10.41 10.25 3.50
CA ASP A 200 -9.01 10.60 3.69
C ASP A 200 -8.12 9.38 3.47
N ILE A 201 -6.95 9.64 2.89
CA ILE A 201 -5.94 8.62 2.76
C ILE A 201 -5.23 8.38 4.11
N LEU A 202 -4.99 7.11 4.42
CA LEU A 202 -4.37 6.71 5.68
C LEU A 202 -2.84 6.66 5.57
N ASN A 203 -2.16 7.25 6.57
CA ASN A 203 -0.72 7.20 6.70
C ASN A 203 -0.29 5.87 7.35
N GLY A 204 0.87 5.34 6.95
CA GLY A 204 1.46 4.17 7.60
C GLY A 204 2.85 3.87 7.05
N GLY A 205 3.73 3.46 7.94
CA GLY A 205 5.15 3.39 7.65
C GLY A 205 5.82 4.76 7.57
N SER A 206 7.13 4.77 7.58
CA SER A 206 7.94 5.99 7.53
C SER A 206 9.25 5.74 6.81
N SER A 207 10.03 6.79 6.52
CA SER A 207 11.37 6.63 5.95
C SER A 207 12.35 5.87 6.85
N PHE A 208 12.07 5.79 8.15
CA PHE A 208 12.89 5.05 9.14
C PHE A 208 12.42 3.61 9.32
N ASN A 209 11.13 3.36 9.13
CA ASN A 209 10.52 2.03 9.16
C ASN A 209 9.55 1.91 7.98
N ALA A 210 10.09 1.55 6.83
CA ALA A 210 9.36 1.60 5.56
C ALA A 210 8.24 0.56 5.46
N SER A 211 8.36 -0.55 6.16
CA SER A 211 7.37 -1.63 6.18
C SER A 211 7.26 -2.17 7.61
N PRO A 212 6.47 -1.49 8.47
CA PRO A 212 6.27 -1.96 9.84
C PRO A 212 5.79 -3.40 9.88
N ASN A 213 6.43 -4.21 10.72
CA ASN A 213 6.08 -5.60 10.88
C ASN A 213 6.16 -6.01 12.36
N PRO A 214 5.02 -6.21 13.02
CA PRO A 214 3.65 -6.05 12.51
C PRO A 214 3.30 -4.60 12.14
N SER A 215 2.22 -4.41 11.38
CA SER A 215 1.64 -3.08 11.13
C SER A 215 1.16 -2.45 12.44
N ASP A 216 1.15 -1.10 12.50
CA ASP A 216 0.53 -0.39 13.60
C ASP A 216 -0.98 -0.70 13.66
N PRO A 217 -1.56 -0.82 14.86
CA PRO A 217 -2.99 -1.07 15.02
C PRO A 217 -3.85 0.15 14.67
N PRO A 218 -5.17 -0.05 14.38
CA PRO A 218 -6.11 1.06 14.32
C PRO A 218 -6.26 1.76 15.70
N PRO A 219 -6.68 3.06 15.74
CA PRO A 219 -7.06 3.90 14.62
C PRO A 219 -5.86 4.49 13.87
N TYR A 220 -6.00 4.62 12.54
CA TYR A 220 -4.93 5.15 11.69
C TYR A 220 -5.02 6.66 11.53
N THR A 221 -3.87 7.32 11.35
CA THR A 221 -3.81 8.75 11.08
C THR A 221 -4.09 9.03 9.62
N SER A 222 -5.00 9.95 9.33
CA SER A 222 -5.26 10.41 7.98
C SER A 222 -4.22 11.45 7.49
N ILE A 223 -4.08 11.55 6.18
CA ILE A 223 -3.30 12.60 5.51
C ILE A 223 -4.30 13.51 4.81
N PRO A 224 -4.44 14.77 5.26
CA PRO A 224 -5.38 15.69 4.64
C PRO A 224 -4.94 16.09 3.23
N PHE A 225 -5.92 16.36 2.38
CA PHE A 225 -5.67 16.99 1.09
C PHE A 225 -5.30 18.46 1.27
N ILE A 226 -4.40 18.95 0.40
CA ILE A 226 -4.03 20.35 0.32
C ILE A 226 -4.90 20.99 -0.77
N SER A 227 -5.61 22.04 -0.41
CA SER A 227 -6.39 22.87 -1.33
C SER A 227 -5.52 23.84 -2.12
#